data_5304ef3a27a85669f25e113e4fad63cb
#
_entry.id   5304ef3a27a85669f25e113e4fad63cb
#
_cell.length_a   1.000
_cell.length_b   1.000
_cell.length_c   1.000
_cell.angle_alpha   90.00
_cell.angle_beta   90.00
_cell.angle_gamma   90.00
#
_symmetry.space_group_name_H-M   'P 1'
#
loop_
_entity.id
_entity.type
_entity.pdbx_description
1 polymer ?
#
loop_
_entity_poly.entity_id
_entity_poly.type
_entity_poly.pdbx_seq_one_letter_code
_entity_poly.pdbx_strand_id
1 'polypeptide(L)'
;MDGGNPMNTSKGTIIRREFLIRCAKAGLSVCAAGALAYWFYDPHGPQRGSPKQTGGVRLADFSISGQKPAMGIAQGTDRAQTVRQALQAVGGIDTFVKTGDRVLLKVNAAFASPPALSATSHPQLVAEVTRLCLKAGAIEVIVTDNPINDPASCFALTGIARAAESAGGRVMLPAERFFRPITLPGARLIRNWPLLFEPFKSVNKLIGLAPVKDHHRSGASMTMKNWYGLLGGRRNIFHQDINTIIKELALMVKPTLVILDGTTSLVTNGPTGGSLSDLKETRTMIVSTDQVAADAYGASLIGKTTDDLPYIGMAAAAGAGTADYALLKPVFV
;
A
#
# COMPACT_ATOMS: atom_id res chain seq x y z
N MET A 1 -12.78 63.14 -36.99
CA MET A 1 -12.17 62.60 -38.22
C MET A 1 -11.80 61.20 -37.93
N ASP A 2 -12.48 60.41 -38.59
CA ASP A 2 -12.62 58.97 -38.62
C ASP A 2 -11.35 58.28 -39.11
N GLY A 3 -11.04 57.12 -38.57
CA GLY A 3 -9.90 56.34 -39.02
C GLY A 3 -10.03 54.90 -38.51
N GLY A 4 -11.16 54.26 -38.82
CA GLY A 4 -11.34 52.83 -38.56
C GLY A 4 -10.44 51.97 -39.42
N ASN A 5 -9.69 51.10 -38.79
CA ASN A 5 -8.86 50.08 -39.45
C ASN A 5 -9.68 48.78 -39.57
N PRO A 6 -9.97 48.28 -40.77
CA PRO A 6 -10.74 47.04 -40.95
C PRO A 6 -9.85 45.83 -40.65
N MET A 7 -10.30 44.99 -39.69
CA MET A 7 -9.75 43.65 -39.50
C MET A 7 -9.92 42.80 -40.77
N ASN A 8 -8.81 42.49 -41.39
CA ASN A 8 -8.73 41.62 -42.54
C ASN A 8 -8.81 40.17 -42.08
N THR A 9 -10.01 39.60 -42.03
CA THR A 9 -10.25 38.16 -41.84
C THR A 9 -10.13 37.45 -43.21
N SER A 10 -8.92 37.19 -43.68
CA SER A 10 -8.72 36.28 -44.80
C SER A 10 -8.99 34.84 -44.33
N LYS A 11 -10.24 34.37 -44.53
CA LYS A 11 -10.55 32.93 -44.53
C LYS A 11 -9.80 32.33 -45.73
N GLY A 12 -8.67 31.67 -45.45
CA GLY A 12 -7.88 31.00 -46.48
C GLY A 12 -8.69 29.88 -47.12
N THR A 13 -9.22 30.17 -48.32
CA THR A 13 -9.89 29.20 -49.17
C THR A 13 -8.86 28.17 -49.63
N ILE A 14 -8.86 26.97 -49.09
CA ILE A 14 -7.94 25.89 -49.53
C ILE A 14 -8.23 25.56 -50.97
N ILE A 15 -7.24 25.81 -51.83
CA ILE A 15 -7.35 25.51 -53.27
C ILE A 15 -7.56 23.98 -53.42
N ARG A 16 -8.51 23.55 -54.25
CA ARG A 16 -8.87 22.14 -54.46
C ARG A 16 -7.65 21.22 -54.64
N ARG A 17 -6.63 21.67 -55.30
CA ARG A 17 -5.33 20.97 -55.45
C ARG A 17 -4.60 20.75 -54.10
N GLU A 18 -4.58 21.76 -53.27
CA GLU A 18 -3.95 21.67 -51.95
C GLU A 18 -4.70 20.74 -50.99
N PHE A 19 -6.02 20.78 -51.06
CA PHE A 19 -6.86 19.83 -50.31
C PHE A 19 -6.59 18.39 -50.76
N LEU A 20 -6.52 18.13 -52.05
CA LEU A 20 -6.24 16.75 -52.57
C LEU A 20 -4.82 16.29 -52.14
N ILE A 21 -3.81 17.19 -52.17
CA ILE A 21 -2.45 16.85 -51.72
C ILE A 21 -2.43 16.53 -50.24
N ARG A 22 -3.17 17.28 -49.42
CA ARG A 22 -3.25 17.05 -47.96
C ARG A 22 -3.97 15.70 -47.70
N CYS A 23 -5.05 15.41 -48.42
CA CYS A 23 -5.73 14.11 -48.31
C CYS A 23 -4.85 12.94 -48.73
N ALA A 24 -4.09 13.09 -49.85
CA ALA A 24 -3.15 12.06 -50.27
C ALA A 24 -2.01 11.83 -49.25
N LYS A 25 -1.44 12.89 -48.68
CA LYS A 25 -0.42 12.79 -47.63
C LYS A 25 -0.97 12.13 -46.36
N ALA A 26 -2.18 12.52 -45.93
CA ALA A 26 -2.84 11.91 -44.79
C ALA A 26 -3.12 10.43 -45.02
N GLY A 27 -3.65 10.06 -46.21
CA GLY A 27 -3.89 8.68 -46.63
C GLY A 27 -2.61 7.85 -46.61
N LEU A 28 -1.52 8.37 -47.17
CA LEU A 28 -0.20 7.72 -47.16
C LEU A 28 0.33 7.51 -45.73
N SER A 29 0.16 8.49 -44.85
CA SER A 29 0.56 8.37 -43.44
C SER A 29 -0.25 7.30 -42.71
N VAL A 30 -1.55 7.23 -42.95
CA VAL A 30 -2.41 6.19 -42.35
C VAL A 30 -2.03 4.81 -42.87
N CYS A 31 -1.80 4.69 -44.17
CA CYS A 31 -1.37 3.40 -44.78
C CYS A 31 0.02 2.98 -44.23
N ALA A 32 0.96 3.90 -44.11
CA ALA A 32 2.28 3.60 -43.57
C ALA A 32 2.19 3.17 -42.07
N ALA A 33 1.39 3.88 -41.26
CA ALA A 33 1.15 3.52 -39.87
C ALA A 33 0.45 2.15 -39.75
N GLY A 34 -0.55 1.89 -40.60
CA GLY A 34 -1.23 0.59 -40.68
C GLY A 34 -0.31 -0.55 -41.07
N ALA A 35 0.56 -0.34 -42.07
CA ALA A 35 1.57 -1.31 -42.48
C ALA A 35 2.59 -1.61 -41.38
N LEU A 36 3.08 -0.58 -40.70
CA LEU A 36 3.97 -0.73 -39.55
C LEU A 36 3.26 -1.47 -38.40
N ALA A 37 2.03 -1.08 -38.09
CA ALA A 37 1.23 -1.77 -37.04
C ALA A 37 1.00 -3.25 -37.40
N TYR A 38 0.74 -3.55 -38.68
CA TYR A 38 0.59 -4.93 -39.15
C TYR A 38 1.91 -5.71 -39.11
N TRP A 39 3.03 -5.08 -39.47
CA TRP A 39 4.35 -5.73 -39.45
C TRP A 39 4.82 -6.04 -38.03
N PHE A 40 4.51 -5.16 -37.08
CA PHE A 40 4.84 -5.37 -35.68
C PHE A 40 3.70 -6.04 -34.88
N TYR A 41 2.58 -6.34 -35.52
CA TYR A 41 1.47 -7.04 -34.89
C TYR A 41 1.83 -8.51 -34.74
N ASP A 42 2.02 -8.95 -33.49
CA ASP A 42 2.10 -10.36 -33.16
C ASP A 42 0.70 -10.88 -32.82
N PRO A 43 0.06 -11.70 -33.69
CA PRO A 43 -1.28 -12.21 -33.43
C PRO A 43 -1.35 -13.13 -32.21
N HIS A 44 -0.21 -13.61 -31.74
CA HIS A 44 -0.12 -14.44 -30.55
C HIS A 44 0.16 -13.58 -29.31
N GLY A 45 0.38 -12.27 -29.47
CA GLY A 45 0.83 -11.35 -28.46
C GLY A 45 2.23 -11.73 -27.94
N PRO A 46 2.79 -10.99 -27.00
CA PRO A 46 3.97 -11.49 -26.31
C PRO A 46 3.56 -12.83 -25.69
N GLN A 47 3.99 -13.91 -26.28
CA GLN A 47 3.81 -15.23 -25.70
C GLN A 47 4.42 -15.14 -24.29
N ARG A 48 3.53 -14.99 -23.29
CA ARG A 48 3.90 -15.38 -21.95
C ARG A 48 4.31 -16.84 -22.13
N GLY A 49 5.61 -17.10 -22.26
CA GLY A 49 6.13 -18.44 -22.26
C GLY A 49 5.39 -19.15 -21.16
N SER A 50 4.71 -20.26 -21.50
CA SER A 50 4.05 -21.05 -20.48
C SER A 50 5.02 -21.14 -19.34
N PRO A 51 4.78 -20.55 -18.15
CA PRO A 51 5.75 -20.63 -17.11
C PRO A 51 5.90 -22.14 -16.89
N LYS A 52 7.08 -22.70 -17.19
CA LYS A 52 7.47 -23.90 -16.48
C LYS A 52 7.10 -23.57 -15.05
N GLN A 53 6.21 -24.35 -14.44
CA GLN A 53 5.82 -24.22 -13.04
C GLN A 53 7.09 -24.41 -12.20
N THR A 54 7.97 -23.41 -12.24
CA THR A 54 8.97 -23.22 -11.20
C THR A 54 8.14 -22.78 -10.01
N GLY A 55 8.03 -23.68 -9.04
CA GLY A 55 7.14 -23.53 -7.90
C GLY A 55 7.18 -22.11 -7.36
N GLY A 56 6.04 -21.41 -7.47
CA GLY A 56 5.89 -20.05 -6.96
C GLY A 56 6.20 -20.05 -5.45
N VAL A 57 6.72 -18.93 -4.95
CA VAL A 57 6.94 -18.78 -3.50
C VAL A 57 5.62 -18.77 -2.75
N ARG A 58 5.65 -19.18 -1.50
CA ARG A 58 4.56 -18.99 -0.54
C ARG A 58 5.06 -18.13 0.61
N LEU A 59 4.24 -17.20 1.08
CA LEU A 59 4.51 -16.54 2.34
C LEU A 59 4.22 -17.51 3.49
N ALA A 60 5.05 -17.44 4.51
CA ALA A 60 4.79 -18.14 5.76
C ALA A 60 3.56 -17.54 6.46
N ASP A 61 2.94 -18.31 7.33
CA ASP A 61 2.00 -17.79 8.29
C ASP A 61 2.79 -17.24 9.48
N PHE A 62 2.74 -15.90 9.66
CA PHE A 62 3.44 -15.22 10.74
C PHE A 62 2.55 -14.99 11.97
N SER A 63 1.30 -15.45 11.93
CA SER A 63 0.41 -15.39 13.09
C SER A 63 0.93 -16.26 14.23
N ILE A 64 0.55 -15.93 15.47
CA ILE A 64 0.96 -16.73 16.62
C ILE A 64 -0.07 -17.84 16.83
N SER A 65 0.37 -19.07 16.65
CA SER A 65 -0.49 -20.26 16.82
C SER A 65 -1.08 -20.33 18.21
N GLY A 66 -2.39 -20.63 18.31
CA GLY A 66 -3.09 -20.79 19.57
C GLY A 66 -3.43 -19.48 20.32
N GLN A 67 -2.99 -18.34 19.84
CA GLN A 67 -3.37 -17.05 20.42
C GLN A 67 -4.77 -16.64 19.93
N LYS A 68 -5.63 -16.24 20.87
CA LYS A 68 -6.91 -15.61 20.51
C LYS A 68 -6.65 -14.26 19.87
N PRO A 69 -7.44 -13.86 18.87
CA PRO A 69 -7.36 -12.52 18.32
C PRO A 69 -7.49 -11.46 19.43
N ALA A 70 -6.62 -10.45 19.37
CA ALA A 70 -6.55 -9.38 20.35
C ALA A 70 -6.49 -8.02 19.66
N MET A 71 -7.06 -7.01 20.33
CA MET A 71 -7.07 -5.63 19.84
C MET A 71 -6.92 -4.66 21.01
N GLY A 72 -5.95 -3.77 20.93
CA GLY A 72 -5.72 -2.67 21.84
C GLY A 72 -5.88 -1.34 21.11
N ILE A 73 -6.56 -0.39 21.73
CA ILE A 73 -6.84 0.94 21.20
C ILE A 73 -6.42 1.96 22.25
N ALA A 74 -5.43 2.79 21.90
CA ALA A 74 -4.94 3.84 22.76
C ALA A 74 -5.22 5.23 22.18
N GLN A 75 -5.46 6.20 23.05
CA GLN A 75 -5.63 7.60 22.65
C GLN A 75 -4.46 8.46 23.10
N GLY A 76 -3.94 9.29 22.19
CA GLY A 76 -2.84 10.20 22.47
C GLY A 76 -2.31 10.90 21.24
N THR A 77 -1.49 11.93 21.47
CA THR A 77 -0.85 12.70 20.39
C THR A 77 0.61 12.30 20.19
N ASP A 78 1.26 11.73 21.19
CA ASP A 78 2.62 11.20 21.10
C ASP A 78 2.58 9.74 20.60
N ARG A 79 2.99 9.53 19.36
CA ARG A 79 2.95 8.21 18.70
C ARG A 79 3.77 7.16 19.44
N ALA A 80 4.91 7.52 20.01
CA ALA A 80 5.76 6.59 20.72
C ALA A 80 5.10 6.13 22.04
N GLN A 81 4.52 7.05 22.78
CA GLN A 81 3.79 6.72 24.01
C GLN A 81 2.51 5.93 23.68
N THR A 82 1.73 6.40 22.71
CA THR A 82 0.43 5.82 22.38
C THR A 82 0.57 4.40 21.82
N VAL A 83 1.62 4.11 21.01
CA VAL A 83 1.84 2.73 20.54
C VAL A 83 2.27 1.80 21.67
N ARG A 84 3.05 2.29 22.66
CA ARG A 84 3.37 1.49 23.86
C ARG A 84 2.12 1.13 24.65
N GLN A 85 1.22 2.09 24.85
CA GLN A 85 -0.04 1.87 25.55
C GLN A 85 -0.93 0.86 24.79
N ALA A 86 -1.11 1.02 23.48
CA ALA A 86 -1.87 0.10 22.67
C ALA A 86 -1.27 -1.32 22.64
N LEU A 87 0.05 -1.45 22.60
CA LEU A 87 0.75 -2.73 22.71
C LEU A 87 0.55 -3.34 24.11
N GLN A 88 0.65 -2.53 25.17
CA GLN A 88 0.44 -3.02 26.54
C GLN A 88 -0.97 -3.54 26.75
N ALA A 89 -1.97 -2.93 26.11
CA ALA A 89 -3.36 -3.39 26.15
C ALA A 89 -3.57 -4.83 25.58
N VAL A 90 -2.65 -5.29 24.74
CA VAL A 90 -2.67 -6.66 24.18
C VAL A 90 -1.55 -7.55 24.77
N GLY A 91 -0.98 -7.17 25.92
CA GLY A 91 0.02 -7.95 26.65
C GLY A 91 1.48 -7.57 26.40
N GLY A 92 1.73 -6.44 25.71
CA GLY A 92 3.08 -5.92 25.42
C GLY A 92 3.71 -6.58 24.19
N ILE A 93 4.75 -5.93 23.66
CA ILE A 93 5.48 -6.44 22.47
C ILE A 93 6.11 -7.81 22.76
N ASP A 94 6.49 -8.08 24.01
CA ASP A 94 7.10 -9.34 24.44
C ASP A 94 6.13 -10.55 24.30
N THR A 95 4.83 -10.31 24.12
CA THR A 95 3.86 -11.36 23.76
C THR A 95 4.10 -11.85 22.34
N PHE A 96 4.53 -10.99 21.44
CA PHE A 96 4.60 -11.22 19.99
C PHE A 96 6.02 -11.47 19.49
N VAL A 97 7.01 -10.81 20.10
CA VAL A 97 8.42 -10.88 19.72
C VAL A 97 9.22 -11.45 20.88
N LYS A 98 10.09 -12.43 20.60
CA LYS A 98 10.90 -13.14 21.57
C LYS A 98 12.39 -12.98 21.26
N THR A 99 13.22 -13.34 22.22
CA THR A 99 14.67 -13.42 22.02
C THR A 99 15.03 -14.34 20.87
N GLY A 100 15.85 -13.85 19.95
CA GLY A 100 16.26 -14.57 18.74
C GLY A 100 15.36 -14.37 17.53
N ASP A 101 14.19 -13.72 17.67
CA ASP A 101 13.33 -13.43 16.53
C ASP A 101 13.97 -12.47 15.53
N ARG A 102 13.60 -12.62 14.27
CA ARG A 102 13.90 -11.70 13.18
C ARG A 102 12.59 -11.10 12.68
N VAL A 103 12.46 -9.79 12.78
CA VAL A 103 11.20 -9.07 12.55
C VAL A 103 11.25 -8.33 11.23
N LEU A 104 10.21 -8.46 10.42
CA LEU A 104 9.96 -7.61 9.27
C LEU A 104 8.90 -6.57 9.63
N LEU A 105 9.28 -5.30 9.57
CA LEU A 105 8.34 -4.17 9.62
C LEU A 105 7.98 -3.78 8.19
N LYS A 106 6.76 -4.12 7.76
CA LYS A 106 6.20 -3.62 6.50
C LYS A 106 5.55 -2.27 6.76
N VAL A 107 6.25 -1.21 6.41
CA VAL A 107 5.77 0.18 6.54
C VAL A 107 4.90 0.60 5.35
N ASN A 108 4.35 1.79 5.38
CA ASN A 108 3.81 2.49 4.22
C ASN A 108 4.77 3.62 3.84
N ALA A 109 5.58 3.41 2.83
CA ALA A 109 6.49 4.41 2.26
C ALA A 109 6.11 4.71 0.80
N ALA A 110 4.81 4.65 0.47
CA ALA A 110 4.32 4.65 -0.91
C ALA A 110 4.71 5.90 -1.71
N PHE A 111 4.94 7.03 -1.05
CA PHE A 111 5.18 8.33 -1.68
C PHE A 111 6.37 9.04 -1.05
N ALA A 112 7.05 9.87 -1.86
CA ALA A 112 8.06 10.82 -1.38
C ALA A 112 7.36 12.05 -0.77
N SER A 113 6.79 11.87 0.44
CA SER A 113 5.93 12.85 1.11
C SER A 113 6.46 13.15 2.52
N PRO A 114 6.44 14.40 2.99
CA PRO A 114 6.85 14.73 4.34
C PRO A 114 5.89 14.10 5.38
N PRO A 115 6.40 13.71 6.57
CA PRO A 115 5.59 13.07 7.62
C PRO A 115 4.37 13.88 8.05
N ALA A 116 4.46 15.20 7.97
CA ALA A 116 3.39 16.13 8.36
C ALA A 116 2.08 15.92 7.55
N LEU A 117 2.14 15.32 6.37
CA LEU A 117 0.95 15.05 5.54
C LEU A 117 0.27 13.71 5.85
N SER A 118 0.79 12.90 6.78
CA SER A 118 0.22 11.61 7.19
C SER A 118 -0.10 10.64 6.02
N ALA A 119 0.56 10.84 4.87
CA ALA A 119 0.38 10.00 3.68
C ALA A 119 1.12 8.65 3.78
N THR A 120 2.06 8.53 4.70
CA THR A 120 2.95 7.38 4.91
C THR A 120 3.05 7.03 6.39
N SER A 121 3.68 5.90 6.74
CA SER A 121 3.98 5.59 8.13
C SER A 121 4.83 6.68 8.75
N HIS A 122 4.48 7.12 9.95
CA HIS A 122 5.19 8.20 10.62
C HIS A 122 6.55 7.72 11.17
N PRO A 123 7.66 8.45 10.98
CA PRO A 123 8.99 8.01 11.40
C PRO A 123 9.11 7.77 12.91
N GLN A 124 8.43 8.54 13.77
CA GLN A 124 8.40 8.27 15.21
C GLN A 124 7.83 6.88 15.53
N LEU A 125 6.74 6.48 14.86
CA LEU A 125 6.16 5.15 15.05
C LEU A 125 7.13 4.06 14.60
N VAL A 126 7.76 4.23 13.43
CA VAL A 126 8.74 3.26 12.90
C VAL A 126 9.91 3.09 13.86
N ALA A 127 10.49 4.20 14.37
CA ALA A 127 11.59 4.17 15.31
C ALA A 127 11.19 3.46 16.62
N GLU A 128 10.01 3.78 17.16
CA GLU A 128 9.59 3.21 18.43
C GLU A 128 9.32 1.71 18.34
N VAL A 129 8.58 1.27 17.29
CA VAL A 129 8.34 -0.17 17.11
C VAL A 129 9.63 -0.93 16.86
N THR A 130 10.57 -0.35 16.11
CA THR A 130 11.92 -0.94 15.93
C THR A 130 12.61 -1.14 17.25
N ARG A 131 12.68 -0.10 18.12
CA ARG A 131 13.30 -0.20 19.46
C ARG A 131 12.61 -1.23 20.36
N LEU A 132 11.28 -1.27 20.32
CA LEU A 132 10.51 -2.23 21.12
C LEU A 132 10.80 -3.67 20.71
N CYS A 133 10.88 -3.95 19.41
CA CYS A 133 11.24 -5.29 18.91
C CYS A 133 12.66 -5.70 19.35
N LEU A 134 13.63 -4.81 19.20
CA LEU A 134 15.02 -5.09 19.63
C LEU A 134 15.11 -5.25 21.14
N LYS A 135 14.39 -4.42 21.93
CA LYS A 135 14.32 -4.55 23.39
C LYS A 135 13.70 -5.86 23.84
N ALA A 136 12.72 -6.40 23.09
CA ALA A 136 12.14 -7.72 23.33
C ALA A 136 13.08 -8.89 22.96
N GLY A 137 14.27 -8.59 22.45
CA GLY A 137 15.31 -9.57 22.12
C GLY A 137 15.34 -10.00 20.66
N ALA A 138 14.63 -9.31 19.76
CA ALA A 138 14.81 -9.54 18.33
C ALA A 138 16.29 -9.27 17.95
N ILE A 139 16.88 -10.19 17.18
CA ILE A 139 18.27 -10.08 16.72
C ILE A 139 18.40 -9.25 15.44
N GLU A 140 17.30 -9.02 14.75
CA GLU A 140 17.25 -8.21 13.54
C GLU A 140 15.84 -7.62 13.35
N VAL A 141 15.77 -6.36 12.96
CA VAL A 141 14.55 -5.71 12.51
C VAL A 141 14.79 -5.14 11.12
N ILE A 142 14.10 -5.68 10.12
CA ILE A 142 14.15 -5.23 8.73
C ILE A 142 12.95 -4.33 8.46
N VAL A 143 13.18 -3.17 7.86
CA VAL A 143 12.12 -2.22 7.46
C VAL A 143 12.06 -2.17 5.94
N THR A 144 10.89 -2.42 5.36
CA THR A 144 10.72 -2.44 3.90
C THR A 144 9.36 -1.96 3.44
N ASP A 145 9.32 -1.52 2.20
CA ASP A 145 8.13 -1.30 1.36
C ASP A 145 8.57 -1.29 -0.12
N ASN A 146 7.61 -1.40 -1.04
CA ASN A 146 7.84 -1.12 -2.45
C ASN A 146 7.03 0.12 -2.84
N PRO A 147 7.64 1.31 -2.84
CA PRO A 147 7.00 2.59 -3.13
C PRO A 147 6.44 2.69 -4.56
N ILE A 148 5.66 3.73 -4.81
CA ILE A 148 5.20 4.11 -6.16
C ILE A 148 6.25 5.00 -6.85
N ASN A 149 6.83 5.92 -6.08
CA ASN A 149 7.94 6.75 -6.54
C ASN A 149 9.28 6.04 -6.28
N ASP A 150 10.39 6.71 -6.61
CA ASP A 150 11.73 6.19 -6.35
C ASP A 150 11.91 5.75 -4.88
N PRO A 151 12.30 4.50 -4.62
CA PRO A 151 12.37 3.99 -3.27
C PRO A 151 13.33 4.75 -2.35
N ALA A 152 14.48 5.16 -2.84
CA ALA A 152 15.46 5.89 -2.05
C ALA A 152 14.90 7.26 -1.62
N SER A 153 14.29 7.99 -2.55
CA SER A 153 13.64 9.26 -2.29
C SER A 153 12.46 9.13 -1.32
N CYS A 154 11.63 8.08 -1.47
CA CYS A 154 10.50 7.84 -0.56
C CYS A 154 10.98 7.60 0.86
N PHE A 155 11.94 6.71 1.06
CA PHE A 155 12.46 6.40 2.39
C PHE A 155 13.21 7.57 3.04
N ALA A 156 13.88 8.39 2.24
CA ALA A 156 14.58 9.59 2.71
C ALA A 156 13.60 10.69 3.12
N LEU A 157 12.69 11.10 2.21
CA LEU A 157 11.80 12.24 2.43
C LEU A 157 10.72 11.99 3.50
N THR A 158 10.28 10.75 3.66
CA THR A 158 9.39 10.34 4.76
C THR A 158 10.10 10.29 6.11
N GLY A 159 11.44 10.33 6.12
CA GLY A 159 12.25 10.15 7.33
C GLY A 159 12.28 8.71 7.87
N ILE A 160 11.63 7.76 7.17
CA ILE A 160 11.52 6.36 7.61
C ILE A 160 12.89 5.69 7.68
N ALA A 161 13.75 5.90 6.67
CA ALA A 161 15.09 5.30 6.68
C ALA A 161 15.88 5.74 7.90
N ARG A 162 16.04 7.05 8.10
CA ARG A 162 16.77 7.62 9.24
C ARG A 162 16.20 7.15 10.59
N ALA A 163 14.87 7.09 10.71
CA ALA A 163 14.20 6.69 11.94
C ALA A 163 14.46 5.21 12.26
N ALA A 164 14.36 4.33 11.26
CA ALA A 164 14.61 2.90 11.40
C ALA A 164 16.08 2.64 11.79
N GLU A 165 17.04 3.23 11.07
CA GLU A 165 18.48 3.05 11.28
C GLU A 165 18.93 3.61 12.62
N SER A 166 18.46 4.80 12.99
CA SER A 166 18.75 5.40 14.30
C SER A 166 18.17 4.60 15.48
N ALA A 167 17.16 3.77 15.22
CA ALA A 167 16.58 2.85 16.20
C ALA A 167 17.25 1.47 16.22
N GLY A 168 18.26 1.22 15.39
CA GLY A 168 18.98 -0.04 15.26
C GLY A 168 18.39 -1.03 14.23
N GLY A 169 17.39 -0.62 13.47
CA GLY A 169 16.83 -1.41 12.37
C GLY A 169 17.66 -1.29 11.09
N ARG A 170 17.41 -2.20 10.15
CA ARG A 170 18.02 -2.20 8.82
C ARG A 170 16.96 -1.95 7.75
N VAL A 171 17.18 -0.96 6.91
CA VAL A 171 16.31 -0.69 5.76
C VAL A 171 16.69 -1.60 4.60
N MET A 172 15.70 -2.26 4.01
CA MET A 172 15.86 -3.03 2.77
C MET A 172 14.97 -2.42 1.68
N LEU A 173 15.58 -1.64 0.79
CA LEU A 173 14.90 -1.10 -0.37
C LEU A 173 14.61 -2.20 -1.39
N PRO A 174 13.49 -2.10 -2.14
CA PRO A 174 13.17 -3.06 -3.18
C PRO A 174 14.18 -2.98 -4.33
N ALA A 175 14.53 -4.14 -4.88
CA ALA A 175 15.30 -4.27 -6.10
C ALA A 175 14.66 -5.36 -6.96
N GLU A 176 14.79 -5.28 -8.28
CA GLU A 176 14.13 -6.21 -9.21
C GLU A 176 14.43 -7.67 -8.88
N ARG A 177 15.68 -7.98 -8.53
CA ARG A 177 16.13 -9.33 -8.12
C ARG A 177 15.46 -9.86 -6.84
N PHE A 178 14.76 -9.03 -6.09
CA PHE A 178 14.10 -9.39 -4.83
C PHE A 178 12.67 -9.89 -5.03
N PHE A 179 12.14 -9.75 -6.24
CA PHE A 179 10.80 -10.22 -6.55
C PHE A 179 10.80 -11.67 -6.99
N ARG A 180 9.77 -12.39 -6.57
CA ARG A 180 9.50 -13.78 -6.97
C ARG A 180 8.02 -13.93 -7.30
N PRO A 181 7.66 -14.79 -8.27
CA PRO A 181 6.26 -15.02 -8.59
C PRO A 181 5.55 -15.72 -7.44
N ILE A 182 4.36 -15.24 -7.13
CA ILE A 182 3.44 -15.86 -6.17
C ILE A 182 2.09 -16.12 -6.84
N THR A 183 1.44 -17.20 -6.45
CA THR A 183 0.04 -17.50 -6.77
C THR A 183 -0.68 -17.80 -5.46
N LEU A 184 -1.70 -17.01 -5.14
CA LEU A 184 -2.57 -17.28 -4.02
C LEU A 184 -3.61 -18.33 -4.45
N PRO A 185 -3.72 -19.48 -3.77
CA PRO A 185 -4.74 -20.48 -4.10
C PRO A 185 -6.14 -19.89 -4.05
N GLY A 186 -6.94 -20.14 -5.08
CA GLY A 186 -8.30 -19.60 -5.19
C GLY A 186 -8.41 -18.13 -5.57
N ALA A 187 -7.28 -17.41 -5.71
CA ALA A 187 -7.29 -16.01 -6.09
C ALA A 187 -7.64 -15.81 -7.57
N ARG A 188 -8.29 -14.68 -7.83
CA ARG A 188 -8.60 -14.22 -9.19
C ARG A 188 -7.49 -13.33 -9.76
N LEU A 189 -6.88 -12.50 -8.93
CA LEU A 189 -5.94 -11.46 -9.32
C LEU A 189 -4.48 -11.83 -9.02
N ILE A 190 -4.18 -12.40 -7.85
CA ILE A 190 -2.81 -12.76 -7.46
C ILE A 190 -2.46 -14.14 -8.05
N ARG A 191 -2.14 -14.15 -9.35
CA ARG A 191 -1.73 -15.33 -10.11
C ARG A 191 -0.42 -15.08 -10.81
N ASN A 192 0.62 -15.86 -10.45
CA ASN A 192 1.98 -15.72 -11.00
C ASN A 192 2.45 -14.24 -10.98
N TRP A 193 2.17 -13.54 -9.86
CA TRP A 193 2.42 -12.12 -9.75
C TRP A 193 3.73 -11.86 -8.99
N PRO A 194 4.58 -10.88 -9.40
CA PRO A 194 5.82 -10.59 -8.69
C PRO A 194 5.53 -10.04 -7.29
N LEU A 195 6.06 -10.71 -6.27
CA LEU A 195 6.03 -10.34 -4.87
C LEU A 195 7.43 -9.97 -4.40
N LEU A 196 7.58 -8.91 -3.64
CA LEU A 196 8.81 -8.56 -2.94
C LEU A 196 9.10 -9.63 -1.86
N PHE A 197 9.86 -10.66 -2.22
CA PHE A 197 10.02 -11.86 -1.40
C PHE A 197 11.30 -11.87 -0.55
N GLU A 198 12.35 -11.17 -1.00
CA GLU A 198 13.67 -11.23 -0.33
C GLU A 198 13.60 -10.91 1.17
N PRO A 199 12.84 -9.87 1.62
CA PRO A 199 12.77 -9.54 3.05
C PRO A 199 12.15 -10.67 3.90
N PHE A 200 11.37 -11.56 3.30
CA PHE A 200 10.68 -12.64 4.01
C PHE A 200 11.54 -13.89 4.24
N LYS A 201 12.69 -14.01 3.56
CA LYS A 201 13.50 -15.22 3.61
C LYS A 201 14.11 -15.53 4.97
N SER A 202 14.40 -14.49 5.73
CA SER A 202 15.14 -14.63 6.99
C SER A 202 14.35 -14.26 8.23
N VAL A 203 13.09 -13.91 8.09
CA VAL A 203 12.27 -13.42 9.19
C VAL A 203 11.21 -14.44 9.62
N ASN A 204 10.85 -14.41 10.89
CA ASN A 204 9.82 -15.25 11.49
C ASN A 204 8.70 -14.44 12.16
N LYS A 205 8.78 -13.11 12.11
CA LYS A 205 7.75 -12.19 12.58
C LYS A 205 7.48 -11.12 11.53
N LEU A 206 6.22 -10.79 11.35
CA LEU A 206 5.77 -9.75 10.41
C LEU A 206 4.85 -8.77 11.11
N ILE A 207 5.25 -7.51 11.16
CA ILE A 207 4.44 -6.41 11.70
C ILE A 207 4.13 -5.42 10.59
N GLY A 208 2.84 -5.18 10.34
CA GLY A 208 2.38 -4.16 9.40
C GLY A 208 2.19 -2.83 10.08
N LEU A 209 2.81 -1.75 9.57
CA LEU A 209 2.62 -0.38 10.05
C LEU A 209 1.92 0.43 8.96
N ALA A 210 0.71 0.89 9.22
CA ALA A 210 -0.08 1.63 8.25
C ALA A 210 -0.67 2.92 8.86
N PRO A 211 -0.75 4.04 8.12
CA PRO A 211 -1.56 5.19 8.51
C PRO A 211 -3.03 4.95 8.20
N VAL A 212 -3.91 5.60 8.95
CA VAL A 212 -5.32 5.76 8.57
C VAL A 212 -5.43 6.88 7.55
N LYS A 213 -5.89 6.56 6.34
CA LYS A 213 -6.06 7.58 5.30
C LYS A 213 -7.18 7.28 4.33
N ASP A 214 -7.81 8.35 3.85
CA ASP A 214 -8.70 8.33 2.71
C ASP A 214 -8.00 7.80 1.45
N HIS A 215 -8.78 7.29 0.52
CA HIS A 215 -8.28 6.84 -0.77
C HIS A 215 -9.40 6.85 -1.81
N HIS A 216 -9.25 7.66 -2.84
CA HIS A 216 -10.28 7.93 -3.86
C HIS A 216 -10.85 6.68 -4.56
N ARG A 217 -10.11 5.57 -4.64
CA ARG A 217 -10.58 4.34 -5.31
C ARG A 217 -11.13 3.27 -4.36
N SER A 218 -10.55 3.13 -3.17
CA SER A 218 -10.93 2.10 -2.21
C SER A 218 -11.70 2.63 -1.02
N GLY A 219 -12.01 3.92 -1.00
CA GLY A 219 -12.61 4.60 0.15
C GLY A 219 -11.62 4.84 1.29
N ALA A 220 -10.73 3.89 1.57
CA ALA A 220 -9.69 4.03 2.58
C ALA A 220 -8.42 3.24 2.20
N SER A 221 -7.31 3.58 2.85
CA SER A 221 -6.06 2.82 2.79
C SER A 221 -5.53 2.65 4.21
N MET A 222 -5.56 1.43 4.71
CA MET A 222 -5.21 1.03 6.07
C MET A 222 -4.38 -0.27 6.05
N THR A 223 -4.53 -1.17 7.02
CA THR A 223 -3.63 -2.32 7.20
C THR A 223 -3.71 -3.32 6.06
N MET A 224 -4.91 -3.74 5.63
CA MET A 224 -5.06 -4.71 4.53
C MET A 224 -4.52 -4.18 3.22
N LYS A 225 -4.84 -2.92 2.88
CA LYS A 225 -4.33 -2.31 1.66
C LYS A 225 -2.83 -2.00 1.71
N ASN A 226 -2.25 -1.88 2.89
CA ASN A 226 -0.81 -1.67 3.04
C ASN A 226 0.02 -2.79 2.41
N TRP A 227 -0.47 -4.02 2.38
CA TRP A 227 0.20 -5.14 1.71
C TRP A 227 0.35 -4.98 0.20
N TYR A 228 -0.40 -4.05 -0.40
CA TYR A 228 -0.25 -3.69 -1.81
C TYR A 228 1.19 -3.28 -2.16
N GLY A 229 1.91 -2.69 -1.20
CA GLY A 229 3.33 -2.37 -1.31
C GLY A 229 4.26 -3.60 -1.40
N LEU A 230 3.76 -4.82 -1.30
CA LEU A 230 4.55 -6.04 -1.54
C LEU A 230 4.50 -6.49 -3.00
N LEU A 231 3.54 -6.00 -3.78
CA LEU A 231 3.39 -6.38 -5.19
C LEU A 231 4.36 -5.58 -6.06
N GLY A 232 4.98 -6.24 -7.00
CA GLY A 232 5.81 -5.65 -8.04
C GLY A 232 5.05 -5.47 -9.37
N GLY A 233 5.79 -5.26 -10.45
CA GLY A 233 5.26 -5.13 -11.80
C GLY A 233 4.26 -3.99 -11.97
N ARG A 234 3.37 -4.12 -12.93
CA ARG A 234 2.35 -3.11 -13.24
C ARG A 234 1.13 -3.22 -12.30
N ARG A 235 1.36 -3.31 -11.00
CA ARG A 235 0.32 -3.53 -9.97
C ARG A 235 -0.83 -2.51 -10.01
N ASN A 236 -0.63 -1.32 -10.60
CA ASN A 236 -1.66 -0.29 -10.75
C ASN A 236 -2.91 -0.79 -11.49
N ILE A 237 -2.82 -1.82 -12.32
CA ILE A 237 -3.98 -2.42 -12.99
C ILE A 237 -5.03 -2.95 -12.01
N PHE A 238 -4.63 -3.38 -10.83
CA PHE A 238 -5.54 -3.89 -9.81
C PHE A 238 -6.47 -2.82 -9.20
N HIS A 239 -6.23 -1.53 -9.49
CA HIS A 239 -7.18 -0.48 -9.13
C HIS A 239 -8.50 -0.57 -9.92
N GLN A 240 -8.56 -1.36 -10.99
CA GLN A 240 -9.81 -1.66 -11.70
C GLN A 240 -10.73 -2.58 -10.88
N ASP A 241 -10.17 -3.35 -9.94
CA ASP A 241 -10.87 -4.25 -9.04
C ASP A 241 -10.26 -4.20 -7.64
N ILE A 242 -10.31 -3.00 -7.07
CA ILE A 242 -9.57 -2.65 -5.86
C ILE A 242 -10.04 -3.44 -4.63
N ASN A 243 -11.33 -3.72 -4.52
CA ASN A 243 -11.86 -4.46 -3.38
C ASN A 243 -11.42 -5.93 -3.40
N THR A 244 -11.41 -6.56 -4.57
CA THR A 244 -10.92 -7.94 -4.72
C THR A 244 -9.45 -8.04 -4.41
N ILE A 245 -8.59 -7.12 -4.91
CA ILE A 245 -7.16 -7.22 -4.62
C ILE A 245 -6.87 -7.01 -3.13
N ILE A 246 -7.56 -6.08 -2.44
CA ILE A 246 -7.37 -5.86 -1.00
C ILE A 246 -7.77 -7.12 -0.22
N LYS A 247 -8.90 -7.74 -0.54
CA LYS A 247 -9.31 -9.03 0.04
C LYS A 247 -8.25 -10.12 -0.19
N GLU A 248 -7.74 -10.26 -1.42
CA GLU A 248 -6.73 -11.27 -1.73
C GLU A 248 -5.40 -11.01 -1.01
N LEU A 249 -5.01 -9.74 -0.82
CA LEU A 249 -3.86 -9.37 -0.01
C LEU A 249 -4.03 -9.75 1.45
N ALA A 250 -5.22 -9.54 2.01
CA ALA A 250 -5.53 -9.94 3.40
C ALA A 250 -5.48 -11.46 3.60
N LEU A 251 -5.90 -12.23 2.59
CA LEU A 251 -5.78 -13.70 2.61
C LEU A 251 -4.35 -14.19 2.40
N MET A 252 -3.56 -13.46 1.60
CA MET A 252 -2.17 -13.82 1.29
C MET A 252 -1.23 -13.57 2.47
N VAL A 253 -1.46 -12.50 3.21
CA VAL A 253 -0.56 -12.06 4.30
C VAL A 253 -1.23 -12.29 5.64
N LYS A 254 -0.65 -13.18 6.44
CA LYS A 254 -1.05 -13.44 7.82
C LYS A 254 0.02 -12.88 8.75
N PRO A 255 -0.13 -11.63 9.21
CA PRO A 255 0.87 -10.97 10.03
C PRO A 255 0.87 -11.48 11.47
N THR A 256 1.99 -11.29 12.17
CA THR A 256 2.07 -11.42 13.63
C THR A 256 1.20 -10.36 14.30
N LEU A 257 1.27 -9.13 13.77
CA LEU A 257 0.61 -7.96 14.33
C LEU A 257 0.42 -6.90 13.23
N VAL A 258 -0.62 -6.10 13.34
CA VAL A 258 -0.78 -4.86 12.60
C VAL A 258 -0.91 -3.68 13.56
N ILE A 259 -0.30 -2.56 13.18
CA ILE A 259 -0.38 -1.29 13.90
C ILE A 259 -0.92 -0.26 12.91
N LEU A 260 -2.06 0.31 13.25
CA LEU A 260 -2.75 1.30 12.43
C LEU A 260 -2.69 2.65 13.15
N ASP A 261 -1.94 3.57 12.56
CA ASP A 261 -1.73 4.92 13.10
C ASP A 261 -2.83 5.88 12.62
N GLY A 262 -3.73 6.18 13.52
CA GLY A 262 -4.73 7.23 13.40
C GLY A 262 -4.45 8.39 14.36
N THR A 263 -3.21 8.63 14.77
CA THR A 263 -2.88 9.83 15.57
C THR A 263 -3.28 11.09 14.82
N THR A 264 -2.92 11.17 13.55
CA THR A 264 -3.38 12.16 12.58
C THR A 264 -3.78 11.41 11.33
N SER A 265 -5.07 11.44 10.99
CA SER A 265 -5.63 10.75 9.84
C SER A 265 -5.77 11.69 8.65
N LEU A 266 -5.43 11.20 7.45
CA LEU A 266 -5.72 11.90 6.19
C LEU A 266 -7.17 11.61 5.82
N VAL A 267 -8.06 12.60 5.96
CA VAL A 267 -9.52 12.41 5.85
C VAL A 267 -10.08 12.81 4.48
N THR A 268 -9.34 13.58 3.69
CA THR A 268 -9.70 14.00 2.33
C THR A 268 -8.50 13.96 1.40
N ASN A 269 -8.74 14.00 0.09
CA ASN A 269 -7.71 14.04 -0.96
C ASN A 269 -6.66 12.93 -0.89
N GLY A 270 -7.02 11.79 -0.29
CA GLY A 270 -6.14 10.62 -0.23
C GLY A 270 -5.97 9.92 -1.58
N PRO A 271 -4.88 9.19 -1.76
CA PRO A 271 -3.96 8.68 -0.73
C PRO A 271 -2.75 9.56 -0.42
N THR A 272 -2.54 10.69 -1.10
CA THR A 272 -1.35 11.54 -0.94
C THR A 272 -1.61 12.78 -0.10
N GLY A 273 -2.84 13.29 -0.08
CA GLY A 273 -3.15 14.61 0.44
C GLY A 273 -2.40 15.69 -0.34
N GLY A 274 -2.23 16.83 0.26
CA GLY A 274 -1.50 17.96 -0.32
C GLY A 274 -1.52 19.17 0.60
N SER A 275 -2.41 19.18 1.58
CA SER A 275 -2.61 20.26 2.53
C SER A 275 -2.78 19.72 3.95
N LEU A 276 -2.41 20.53 4.93
CA LEU A 276 -2.72 20.23 6.34
C LEU A 276 -4.22 20.26 6.61
N SER A 277 -5.02 20.95 5.78
CA SER A 277 -6.49 20.93 5.87
C SER A 277 -7.11 19.57 5.48
N ASP A 278 -6.35 18.70 4.85
CA ASP A 278 -6.79 17.32 4.56
C ASP A 278 -6.73 16.39 5.78
N LEU A 279 -6.18 16.89 6.88
CA LEU A 279 -5.87 16.11 8.07
C LEU A 279 -6.87 16.35 9.19
N LYS A 280 -7.08 15.31 10.00
CA LYS A 280 -7.82 15.38 11.26
C LYS A 280 -7.00 14.71 12.36
N GLU A 281 -6.86 15.39 13.50
CA GLU A 281 -6.32 14.78 14.71
C GLU A 281 -7.33 13.78 15.27
N THR A 282 -7.15 12.51 14.98
CA THR A 282 -8.00 11.43 15.50
C THR A 282 -7.42 10.76 16.74
N ARG A 283 -6.16 11.09 17.08
CA ARG A 283 -5.46 10.77 18.33
C ARG A 283 -5.58 9.30 18.75
N THR A 284 -5.62 8.39 17.78
CA THR A 284 -5.90 6.98 18.04
C THR A 284 -4.81 6.11 17.44
N MET A 285 -4.32 5.15 18.23
CA MET A 285 -3.42 4.09 17.78
C MET A 285 -4.09 2.75 18.02
N ILE A 286 -4.13 1.91 16.98
CA ILE A 286 -4.75 0.59 17.01
C ILE A 286 -3.66 -0.46 16.82
N VAL A 287 -3.63 -1.43 17.72
CA VAL A 287 -2.78 -2.61 17.63
C VAL A 287 -3.66 -3.83 17.59
N SER A 288 -3.52 -4.69 16.59
CA SER A 288 -4.37 -5.88 16.47
C SER A 288 -3.63 -7.04 15.82
N THR A 289 -4.00 -8.26 16.23
CA THR A 289 -3.63 -9.49 15.52
C THR A 289 -4.59 -9.82 14.37
N ASP A 290 -5.70 -9.08 14.26
CA ASP A 290 -6.69 -9.18 13.18
C ASP A 290 -6.68 -7.88 12.36
N GLN A 291 -6.19 -7.96 11.14
CA GLN A 291 -6.07 -6.83 10.24
C GLN A 291 -7.43 -6.32 9.72
N VAL A 292 -8.43 -7.22 9.65
CA VAL A 292 -9.79 -6.85 9.21
C VAL A 292 -10.49 -6.04 10.29
N ALA A 293 -10.38 -6.49 11.55
CA ALA A 293 -10.91 -5.77 12.72
C ALA A 293 -10.24 -4.41 12.90
N ALA A 294 -8.92 -4.32 12.69
CA ALA A 294 -8.20 -3.06 12.73
C ALA A 294 -8.72 -2.05 11.70
N ASP A 295 -8.95 -2.50 10.46
CA ASP A 295 -9.48 -1.65 9.39
C ASP A 295 -10.96 -1.31 9.62
N ALA A 296 -11.75 -2.23 10.19
CA ALA A 296 -13.15 -1.98 10.53
C ALA A 296 -13.30 -0.86 11.57
N TYR A 297 -12.48 -0.87 12.63
CA TYR A 297 -12.45 0.25 13.58
C TYR A 297 -11.87 1.52 12.96
N GLY A 298 -10.76 1.38 12.20
CA GLY A 298 -10.08 2.48 11.54
C GLY A 298 -10.97 3.29 10.59
N ALA A 299 -11.98 2.65 9.98
CA ALA A 299 -12.96 3.30 9.11
C ALA A 299 -13.67 4.46 9.82
N SER A 300 -14.05 4.28 11.09
CA SER A 300 -14.73 5.29 11.90
C SER A 300 -13.91 6.59 12.09
N LEU A 301 -12.57 6.46 12.12
CA LEU A 301 -11.67 7.61 12.31
C LEU A 301 -11.71 8.60 11.14
N ILE A 302 -12.09 8.13 9.95
CA ILE A 302 -12.28 8.95 8.74
C ILE A 302 -13.75 9.11 8.37
N GLY A 303 -14.67 8.86 9.33
CA GLY A 303 -16.11 9.05 9.15
C GLY A 303 -16.76 8.04 8.21
N LYS A 304 -16.20 6.83 8.09
CA LYS A 304 -16.73 5.74 7.26
C LYS A 304 -17.18 4.56 8.11
N THR A 305 -18.05 3.76 7.53
CA THR A 305 -18.51 2.47 8.05
C THR A 305 -17.86 1.33 7.29
N THR A 306 -18.06 0.11 7.75
CA THR A 306 -17.63 -1.09 7.02
C THR A 306 -18.37 -1.25 5.69
N ASP A 307 -19.60 -0.75 5.58
CA ASP A 307 -20.39 -0.80 4.35
C ASP A 307 -19.84 0.15 3.26
N ASP A 308 -19.26 1.28 3.67
CA ASP A 308 -18.57 2.20 2.77
C ASP A 308 -17.27 1.62 2.21
N LEU A 309 -16.76 0.54 2.82
CA LEU A 309 -15.50 -0.12 2.51
C LEU A 309 -15.71 -1.62 2.21
N PRO A 310 -16.28 -1.98 1.04
CA PRO A 310 -16.71 -3.34 0.73
C PRO A 310 -15.62 -4.40 0.90
N TYR A 311 -14.34 -4.05 0.75
CA TYR A 311 -13.23 -4.98 0.93
C TYR A 311 -13.15 -5.54 2.36
N ILE A 312 -13.67 -4.83 3.39
CA ILE A 312 -13.68 -5.28 4.78
C ILE A 312 -14.62 -6.49 4.91
N GLY A 313 -15.88 -6.33 4.47
CA GLY A 313 -16.86 -7.42 4.47
C GLY A 313 -16.43 -8.60 3.60
N MET A 314 -15.83 -8.32 2.42
CA MET A 314 -15.31 -9.35 1.52
C MET A 314 -14.15 -10.15 2.16
N ALA A 315 -13.25 -9.50 2.89
CA ALA A 315 -12.14 -10.14 3.57
C ALA A 315 -12.63 -10.98 4.75
N ALA A 316 -13.58 -10.47 5.55
CA ALA A 316 -14.20 -11.21 6.64
C ALA A 316 -14.93 -12.44 6.14
N ALA A 317 -15.79 -12.34 5.13
CA ALA A 317 -16.49 -13.45 4.52
C ALA A 317 -15.55 -14.53 3.95
N ALA A 318 -14.35 -14.13 3.53
CA ALA A 318 -13.32 -15.05 3.04
C ALA A 318 -12.41 -15.64 4.15
N GLY A 319 -12.65 -15.31 5.42
CA GLY A 319 -11.93 -15.87 6.56
C GLY A 319 -10.57 -15.19 6.86
N ALA A 320 -10.37 -13.95 6.41
CA ALA A 320 -9.14 -13.21 6.71
C ALA A 320 -9.14 -12.53 8.09
N GLY A 321 -10.28 -12.51 8.79
CA GLY A 321 -10.50 -11.89 10.09
C GLY A 321 -11.98 -11.55 10.29
N THR A 322 -12.31 -10.68 11.25
CA THR A 322 -13.70 -10.27 11.52
C THR A 322 -13.95 -8.80 11.21
N ALA A 323 -15.06 -8.49 10.53
CA ALA A 323 -15.54 -7.12 10.34
C ALA A 323 -16.19 -6.53 11.61
N ASP A 324 -16.68 -7.39 12.50
CA ASP A 324 -17.16 -6.98 13.81
C ASP A 324 -16.01 -7.02 14.82
N TYR A 325 -15.31 -5.91 14.93
CA TYR A 325 -14.18 -5.77 15.85
C TYR A 325 -14.60 -5.93 17.34
N ALA A 326 -15.87 -5.70 17.68
CA ALA A 326 -16.36 -5.83 19.05
C ALA A 326 -16.23 -7.29 19.57
N LEU A 327 -16.25 -8.27 18.66
CA LEU A 327 -16.03 -9.68 19.01
C LEU A 327 -14.64 -9.93 19.61
N LEU A 328 -13.65 -9.08 19.31
CA LEU A 328 -12.31 -9.15 19.89
C LEU A 328 -12.26 -8.58 21.31
N LYS A 329 -13.34 -7.95 21.79
CA LYS A 329 -13.39 -7.25 23.07
C LYS A 329 -12.21 -6.28 23.24
N PRO A 330 -12.12 -5.24 22.38
CA PRO A 330 -10.97 -4.34 22.37
C PRO A 330 -10.72 -3.73 23.75
N VAL A 331 -9.43 -3.61 24.11
CA VAL A 331 -9.03 -2.92 25.33
C VAL A 331 -8.71 -1.47 24.99
N PHE A 332 -9.43 -0.54 25.59
CA PHE A 332 -9.26 0.89 25.43
C PHE A 332 -8.39 1.46 26.57
N VAL A 333 -7.38 2.29 26.22
CA VAL A 333 -6.44 2.91 27.16
C VAL A 333 -6.09 4.33 26.75
#